data_fd2376942f231da020701492e71f6136
#
_entry.id   fd2376942f231da020701492e71f6136
#
_cell.length_a   1.000
_cell.length_b   1.000
_cell.length_c   1.000
_cell.angle_alpha   90.00
_cell.angle_beta   90.00
_cell.angle_gamma   90.00
#
_symmetry.space_group_name_H-M   'P 1'
#
loop_
_entity.id
_entity.type
_entity.pdbx_description
1 polymer ?
#
loop_
_entity_poly.entity_id
_entity_poly.type
_entity_poly.pdbx_seq_one_letter_code
_entity_poly.pdbx_strand_id
1 'polypeptide(L)'
;MALTTISSERLSTNVKTSNLGTELKKKVGQSKNLIINGAMQVAQRGTSSTAVGYQTVDRMYGGYANTDEAPTFTQADIGSTDAPYLLGFRKSFKIQNGNQTSGAGATDEMFMTYNIEAQDLAQSGWDYTSSSSNITLSFWVKSSVAQQFQVNMRLYPASG
;
A
#
# COMPACT_ATOMS: atom_id res chain seq x y z
N MET A 1 -18.51 -36.72 16.52
CA MET A 1 -17.08 -36.52 16.17
C MET A 1 -16.43 -35.82 17.34
N ALA A 2 -15.56 -36.51 18.10
CA ALA A 2 -14.96 -35.97 19.30
C ALA A 2 -13.86 -35.00 18.94
N LEU A 3 -13.94 -33.76 19.40
CA LEU A 3 -12.87 -32.77 19.33
C LEU A 3 -11.72 -33.21 20.23
N THR A 4 -10.63 -33.66 19.65
CA THR A 4 -9.40 -33.96 20.38
C THR A 4 -8.75 -32.68 20.79
N THR A 5 -8.86 -32.28 22.06
CA THR A 5 -8.14 -31.15 22.64
C THR A 5 -6.66 -31.50 22.71
N ILE A 6 -5.84 -30.79 21.95
CA ILE A 6 -4.37 -30.89 22.06
C ILE A 6 -3.96 -30.00 23.25
N SER A 7 -3.39 -30.61 24.30
CA SER A 7 -2.90 -29.84 25.45
C SER A 7 -1.71 -28.96 25.05
N SER A 8 -1.61 -27.77 25.64
CA SER A 8 -0.54 -26.79 25.40
C SER A 8 0.87 -27.38 25.59
N GLU A 9 1.03 -28.39 26.41
CA GLU A 9 2.31 -29.08 26.66
C GLU A 9 2.82 -29.88 25.46
N ARG A 10 1.93 -30.36 24.58
CA ARG A 10 2.33 -31.05 23.34
C ARG A 10 2.70 -30.10 22.19
N LEU A 11 2.40 -28.83 22.31
CA LEU A 11 2.74 -27.81 21.30
C LEU A 11 4.14 -27.21 21.50
N SER A 12 4.78 -27.44 22.67
CA SER A 12 5.99 -26.68 23.05
C SER A 12 7.29 -27.20 22.48
N THR A 13 7.37 -28.42 21.97
CA THR A 13 8.72 -28.97 21.73
C THR A 13 9.06 -29.40 20.30
N ASN A 14 8.14 -29.52 19.36
CA ASN A 14 8.50 -30.03 18.03
C ASN A 14 7.54 -29.71 16.88
N VAL A 15 6.98 -28.51 16.80
CA VAL A 15 6.37 -28.10 15.53
C VAL A 15 7.48 -27.63 14.60
N LYS A 16 8.18 -28.56 13.98
CA LYS A 16 9.06 -28.26 12.86
C LYS A 16 8.19 -27.73 11.72
N THR A 17 8.65 -26.66 11.07
CA THR A 17 7.99 -26.11 9.86
C THR A 17 7.75 -27.18 8.79
N SER A 18 8.54 -28.27 8.78
CA SER A 18 8.33 -29.43 7.92
C SER A 18 7.01 -30.19 8.18
N ASN A 19 6.46 -30.09 9.39
CA ASN A 19 5.23 -30.78 9.78
C ASN A 19 3.96 -29.93 9.59
N LEU A 20 4.12 -28.66 9.22
CA LEU A 20 3.00 -27.80 8.89
C LEU A 20 2.53 -28.09 7.48
N GLY A 21 1.22 -28.23 7.29
CA GLY A 21 0.63 -28.32 5.96
C GLY A 21 1.03 -27.12 5.10
N THR A 22 1.02 -27.28 3.79
CA THR A 22 1.48 -26.28 2.82
C THR A 22 0.84 -24.90 3.03
N GLU A 23 -0.43 -24.86 3.42
CA GLU A 23 -1.15 -23.61 3.68
C GLU A 23 -0.69 -22.90 4.97
N LEU A 24 -0.33 -23.67 6.00
CA LEU A 24 0.21 -23.11 7.24
C LEU A 24 1.66 -22.63 7.05
N LYS A 25 2.46 -23.34 6.25
CA LYS A 25 3.82 -22.90 5.88
C LYS A 25 3.80 -21.57 5.18
N LYS A 26 2.84 -21.35 4.28
CA LYS A 26 2.62 -20.06 3.62
C LYS A 26 2.23 -18.95 4.60
N LYS A 27 1.47 -19.28 5.66
CA LYS A 27 1.04 -18.27 6.65
C LYS A 27 2.09 -17.93 7.71
N VAL A 28 2.96 -18.85 8.06
CA VAL A 28 3.95 -18.64 9.14
C VAL A 28 5.23 -17.96 8.66
N GLY A 29 5.54 -18.02 7.36
CA GLY A 29 6.79 -17.49 6.83
C GLY A 29 6.68 -16.47 5.71
N GLN A 30 5.52 -16.34 5.07
CA GLN A 30 5.44 -15.59 3.81
C GLN A 30 4.03 -15.03 3.62
N SER A 31 3.88 -13.83 3.73
CA SER A 31 2.99 -12.82 3.16
C SER A 31 2.70 -11.76 4.19
N LYS A 32 3.71 -11.00 4.50
CA LYS A 32 3.47 -9.72 5.14
C LYS A 32 3.07 -8.74 4.04
N ASN A 33 1.96 -8.06 4.27
CA ASN A 33 1.63 -6.91 3.45
C ASN A 33 2.76 -5.87 3.64
N LEU A 34 3.46 -5.57 2.57
CA LEU A 34 4.54 -4.57 2.56
C LEU A 34 4.00 -3.14 2.64
N ILE A 35 2.71 -2.94 2.37
CA ILE A 35 2.07 -1.63 2.42
C ILE A 35 1.45 -1.44 3.81
N ILE A 36 2.15 -0.73 4.68
CA ILE A 36 1.64 -0.30 5.99
C ILE A 36 0.64 0.83 5.76
N ASN A 37 -0.47 0.82 6.49
CA ASN A 37 -1.59 1.76 6.30
C ASN A 37 -2.19 1.72 4.88
N GLY A 38 -2.16 0.58 4.21
CA GLY A 38 -2.74 0.43 2.87
C GLY A 38 -4.24 0.67 2.79
N ALA A 39 -4.95 0.55 3.92
CA ALA A 39 -6.35 0.95 4.06
C ALA A 39 -6.54 2.45 4.30
N MET A 40 -5.46 3.22 4.39
CA MET A 40 -5.42 4.70 4.49
C MET A 40 -6.18 5.27 5.70
N GLN A 41 -6.29 4.49 6.78
CA GLN A 41 -7.06 4.83 7.98
C GLN A 41 -6.37 5.86 8.87
N VAL A 42 -5.04 5.89 8.87
CA VAL A 42 -4.23 6.74 9.74
C VAL A 42 -3.76 7.98 8.98
N ALA A 43 -4.03 9.15 9.53
CA ALA A 43 -3.65 10.46 9.00
C ALA A 43 -3.33 11.42 10.15
N GLN A 44 -2.19 11.25 10.79
CA GLN A 44 -1.82 11.96 12.03
C GLN A 44 -1.46 13.44 11.79
N ARG A 45 -0.94 13.76 10.60
CA ARG A 45 -0.52 15.13 10.27
C ARG A 45 -1.64 16.02 9.80
N GLY A 46 -2.71 15.42 9.30
CA GLY A 46 -3.87 16.15 8.78
C GLY A 46 -4.60 15.32 7.73
N THR A 47 -5.81 15.73 7.40
CA THR A 47 -6.65 15.04 6.41
C THR A 47 -6.65 15.71 5.04
N SER A 48 -6.06 16.91 4.90
CA SER A 48 -5.99 17.65 3.65
C SER A 48 -4.77 18.57 3.61
N SER A 49 -4.10 18.64 2.46
CA SER A 49 -2.94 19.52 2.24
C SER A 49 -2.69 19.75 0.75
N THR A 50 -2.16 20.90 0.40
CA THR A 50 -1.61 21.20 -0.95
C THR A 50 -0.08 21.09 -0.99
N ALA A 51 0.56 20.90 0.17
CA ALA A 51 2.01 20.78 0.24
C ALA A 51 2.47 19.38 -0.18
N VAL A 52 3.58 19.32 -0.89
CA VAL A 52 4.29 18.10 -1.23
C VAL A 52 4.83 17.42 0.02
N GLY A 53 4.79 16.10 0.06
CA GLY A 53 5.36 15.31 1.15
C GLY A 53 4.36 14.39 1.85
N TYR A 54 4.74 13.96 3.05
CA TYR A 54 3.91 13.13 3.94
C TYR A 54 2.98 14.01 4.79
N GLN A 55 2.02 14.66 4.17
CA GLN A 55 1.21 15.70 4.81
C GLN A 55 -0.18 15.24 5.27
N THR A 56 -0.66 14.13 4.74
CA THR A 56 -2.02 13.63 5.01
C THR A 56 -1.99 12.18 5.49
N VAL A 57 -2.35 11.23 4.64
CA VAL A 57 -2.33 9.80 4.99
C VAL A 57 -0.92 9.35 5.35
N ASP A 58 -0.78 8.77 6.52
CA ASP A 58 0.53 8.33 7.02
C ASP A 58 1.16 7.31 6.07
N ARG A 59 2.48 7.45 5.84
CA ARG A 59 3.30 6.64 4.93
C ARG A 59 3.05 6.89 3.43
N MET A 60 2.08 7.72 3.05
CA MET A 60 1.81 8.10 1.68
C MET A 60 2.40 9.49 1.40
N TYR A 61 3.29 9.55 0.44
CA TYR A 61 3.89 10.79 -0.04
C TYR A 61 3.08 11.31 -1.22
N GLY A 62 2.51 12.50 -1.11
CA GLY A 62 1.86 13.20 -2.23
C GLY A 62 2.85 14.12 -2.93
N GLY A 63 2.87 14.10 -4.26
CA GLY A 63 3.73 14.96 -5.04
C GLY A 63 3.12 15.36 -6.37
N TYR A 64 3.65 16.43 -6.95
CA TYR A 64 3.28 16.93 -8.27
C TYR A 64 4.45 17.69 -8.89
N ALA A 65 4.43 17.84 -10.19
CA ALA A 65 5.37 18.67 -10.93
C ALA A 65 4.69 19.30 -12.14
N ASN A 66 5.16 20.49 -12.50
CA ASN A 66 4.80 21.26 -13.69
C ASN A 66 3.32 21.69 -13.80
N THR A 67 2.49 21.43 -12.81
CA THR A 67 1.07 21.84 -12.80
C THR A 67 0.96 23.34 -12.52
N ASP A 68 -0.02 24.02 -13.12
CA ASP A 68 -0.26 25.46 -12.91
C ASP A 68 -0.59 25.79 -11.46
N GLU A 69 -1.36 24.93 -10.82
CA GLU A 69 -1.75 25.04 -9.42
C GLU A 69 -1.51 23.74 -8.67
N ALA A 70 -1.20 23.87 -7.39
CA ALA A 70 -1.00 22.74 -6.52
C ALA A 70 -2.28 21.88 -6.41
N PRO A 71 -2.21 20.57 -6.60
CA PRO A 71 -3.32 19.70 -6.30
C PRO A 71 -3.57 19.62 -4.80
N THR A 72 -4.77 19.22 -4.42
CA THR A 72 -5.10 18.94 -3.03
C THR A 72 -5.02 17.44 -2.77
N PHE A 73 -4.19 17.05 -1.81
CA PHE A 73 -4.10 15.68 -1.28
C PHE A 73 -5.01 15.54 -0.08
N THR A 74 -5.86 14.51 -0.08
CA THR A 74 -6.87 14.36 0.99
C THR A 74 -7.02 12.90 1.39
N GLN A 75 -7.14 12.65 2.70
CA GLN A 75 -7.75 11.43 3.19
C GLN A 75 -9.26 11.55 3.00
N ALA A 76 -9.82 10.88 2.01
CA ALA A 76 -11.22 10.96 1.66
C ALA A 76 -11.99 9.71 2.09
N ASP A 77 -13.28 9.86 2.37
CA ASP A 77 -14.17 8.74 2.62
C ASP A 77 -14.46 7.96 1.32
N ILE A 78 -14.55 6.64 1.46
CA ILE A 78 -15.03 5.75 0.41
C ILE A 78 -16.56 5.69 0.54
N GLY A 79 -17.25 5.95 -0.57
CA GLY A 79 -18.72 5.89 -0.60
C GLY A 79 -19.25 4.48 -0.33
N SER A 80 -20.39 4.38 0.35
CA SER A 80 -21.01 3.09 0.69
C SER A 80 -21.38 2.22 -0.50
N THR A 81 -21.50 2.82 -1.69
CA THR A 81 -21.79 2.14 -2.96
C THR A 81 -20.52 1.73 -3.73
N ASP A 82 -19.35 2.18 -3.32
CA ASP A 82 -18.09 1.82 -3.96
C ASP A 82 -17.67 0.38 -3.59
N ALA A 83 -17.19 -0.38 -4.57
CA ALA A 83 -16.82 -1.78 -4.37
C ALA A 83 -15.85 -2.03 -3.19
N PRO A 84 -14.80 -1.22 -2.97
CA PRO A 84 -13.91 -1.42 -1.82
C PRO A 84 -14.60 -1.23 -0.46
N TYR A 85 -15.70 -0.46 -0.39
CA TYR A 85 -16.45 -0.31 0.85
C TYR A 85 -17.01 -1.62 1.37
N LEU A 86 -17.52 -2.48 0.46
CA LEU A 86 -18.05 -3.81 0.80
C LEU A 86 -16.97 -4.75 1.35
N LEU A 87 -15.70 -4.49 1.03
CA LEU A 87 -14.54 -5.23 1.53
C LEU A 87 -13.96 -4.66 2.84
N GLY A 88 -14.61 -3.65 3.42
CA GLY A 88 -14.21 -3.08 4.70
C GLY A 88 -13.35 -1.83 4.60
N PHE A 89 -12.97 -1.37 3.42
CA PHE A 89 -12.26 -0.11 3.26
C PHE A 89 -13.17 1.08 3.53
N ARG A 90 -12.65 2.12 4.20
CA ARG A 90 -13.42 3.32 4.56
C ARG A 90 -12.75 4.60 4.11
N LYS A 91 -11.45 4.59 3.91
CA LYS A 91 -10.63 5.75 3.56
C LYS A 91 -9.82 5.49 2.29
N SER A 92 -9.52 6.55 1.59
CA SER A 92 -8.70 6.56 0.37
C SER A 92 -7.76 7.76 0.39
N PHE A 93 -6.67 7.68 -0.38
CA PHE A 93 -5.85 8.83 -0.70
C PHE A 93 -6.40 9.44 -1.99
N LYS A 94 -6.92 10.66 -1.89
CA LYS A 94 -7.49 11.39 -3.02
C LYS A 94 -6.51 12.49 -3.46
N ILE A 95 -6.27 12.56 -4.75
CA ILE A 95 -5.61 13.70 -5.39
C ILE A 95 -6.67 14.45 -6.17
N GLN A 96 -6.90 15.70 -5.84
CA GLN A 96 -7.80 16.57 -6.57
C GLN A 96 -6.99 17.63 -7.29
N ASN A 97 -7.10 17.65 -8.60
CA ASN A 97 -6.46 18.64 -9.44
C ASN A 97 -6.87 20.07 -9.06
N GLY A 98 -5.93 20.98 -9.14
CA GLY A 98 -6.20 22.41 -9.05
C GLY A 98 -6.84 22.93 -10.34
N ASN A 99 -7.04 24.24 -10.42
CA ASN A 99 -7.53 24.89 -11.64
C ASN A 99 -6.37 25.01 -12.64
N GLN A 100 -6.40 24.22 -13.70
CA GLN A 100 -5.37 24.27 -14.75
C GLN A 100 -5.75 25.33 -15.77
N THR A 101 -5.26 26.55 -15.57
CA THR A 101 -5.61 27.71 -16.40
C THR A 101 -5.09 27.56 -17.83
N SER A 102 -3.90 26.99 -18.02
CA SER A 102 -3.31 26.71 -19.33
C SER A 102 -3.70 25.35 -19.92
N GLY A 103 -4.48 24.57 -19.18
CA GLY A 103 -4.74 23.17 -19.48
C GLY A 103 -3.60 22.25 -19.02
N ALA A 104 -3.83 20.94 -19.09
CA ALA A 104 -2.81 19.96 -18.69
C ALA A 104 -1.71 19.84 -19.76
N GLY A 105 -0.48 20.11 -19.39
CA GLY A 105 0.69 19.91 -20.22
C GLY A 105 1.14 18.43 -20.26
N ALA A 106 1.89 18.06 -21.29
CA ALA A 106 2.40 16.69 -21.43
C ALA A 106 3.40 16.27 -20.32
N THR A 107 3.93 17.22 -19.58
CA THR A 107 4.87 17.01 -18.48
C THR A 107 4.25 17.19 -17.10
N ASP A 108 2.96 17.51 -17.04
CA ASP A 108 2.27 17.70 -15.77
C ASP A 108 2.04 16.35 -15.13
N GLU A 109 2.45 16.22 -13.89
CA GLU A 109 2.29 14.96 -13.16
C GLU A 109 1.81 15.20 -11.74
N MET A 110 0.98 14.31 -11.28
CA MET A 110 0.56 14.18 -9.89
C MET A 110 0.70 12.73 -9.50
N PHE A 111 1.27 12.47 -8.32
CA PHE A 111 1.57 11.12 -7.92
C PHE A 111 1.44 10.90 -6.42
N MET A 112 1.26 9.65 -6.06
CA MET A 112 1.43 9.14 -4.71
C MET A 112 2.60 8.17 -4.70
N THR A 113 3.49 8.31 -3.74
CA THR A 113 4.61 7.39 -3.53
C THR A 113 4.49 6.72 -2.17
N TYR A 114 4.75 5.42 -2.14
CA TYR A 114 4.95 4.66 -0.92
C TYR A 114 6.35 4.10 -0.89
N ASN A 115 7.11 4.40 0.15
CA ASN A 115 8.46 3.88 0.34
C ASN A 115 8.41 2.65 1.24
N ILE A 116 8.78 1.49 0.68
CA ILE A 116 8.96 0.26 1.46
C ILE A 116 10.34 0.33 2.11
N GLU A 117 10.38 0.27 3.43
CA GLU A 117 11.63 0.29 4.16
C GLU A 117 12.37 -1.04 4.03
N ALA A 118 13.71 -0.99 4.00
CA ALA A 118 14.54 -2.18 3.85
C ALA A 118 14.28 -3.23 4.95
N GLN A 119 13.97 -2.79 6.17
CA GLN A 119 13.63 -3.67 7.28
C GLN A 119 12.31 -4.43 7.06
N ASP A 120 11.30 -3.76 6.47
CA ASP A 120 10.02 -4.39 6.14
C ASP A 120 10.22 -5.42 5.03
N LEU A 121 11.06 -5.07 4.04
CA LEU A 121 11.43 -5.94 2.95
C LEU A 121 12.16 -7.18 3.45
N ALA A 122 13.18 -7.01 4.31
CA ALA A 122 13.94 -8.11 4.87
C ALA A 122 13.08 -9.10 5.66
N GLN A 123 12.01 -8.62 6.31
CA GLN A 123 11.10 -9.44 7.09
C GLN A 123 9.94 -10.05 6.27
N SER A 124 9.78 -9.65 5.01
CA SER A 124 8.66 -10.09 4.17
C SER A 124 8.80 -11.52 3.66
N GLY A 125 10.02 -12.03 3.58
CA GLY A 125 10.35 -13.29 2.91
C GLY A 125 10.45 -13.18 1.39
N TRP A 126 10.28 -11.98 0.82
CA TRP A 126 10.52 -11.75 -0.60
C TRP A 126 12.02 -11.65 -0.87
N ASP A 127 12.51 -12.51 -1.74
CA ASP A 127 13.90 -12.47 -2.21
C ASP A 127 13.95 -11.71 -3.55
N TYR A 128 14.28 -10.43 -3.48
CA TYR A 128 14.37 -9.55 -4.67
C TYR A 128 15.54 -9.91 -5.59
N THR A 129 16.45 -10.80 -5.16
CA THR A 129 17.58 -11.27 -5.98
C THR A 129 17.23 -12.50 -6.80
N SER A 130 16.12 -13.16 -6.49
CA SER A 130 15.66 -14.38 -7.14
C SER A 130 14.57 -14.10 -8.17
N SER A 131 14.76 -14.54 -9.40
CA SER A 131 13.77 -14.45 -10.47
C SER A 131 12.52 -15.33 -10.23
N SER A 132 12.59 -16.28 -9.31
CA SER A 132 11.47 -17.14 -8.91
C SER A 132 10.67 -16.58 -7.75
N SER A 133 11.11 -15.49 -7.12
CA SER A 133 10.43 -14.84 -6.02
C SER A 133 9.64 -13.64 -6.52
N ASN A 134 8.32 -13.68 -6.37
CA ASN A 134 7.41 -12.67 -6.90
C ASN A 134 6.71 -11.90 -5.80
N ILE A 135 6.39 -10.64 -6.08
CA ILE A 135 5.44 -9.85 -5.30
C ILE A 135 4.24 -9.48 -6.18
N THR A 136 3.11 -9.27 -5.55
CA THR A 136 1.91 -8.81 -6.24
C THR A 136 1.46 -7.50 -5.62
N LEU A 137 1.29 -6.48 -6.45
CA LEU A 137 0.64 -5.24 -6.05
C LEU A 137 -0.82 -5.27 -6.52
N SER A 138 -1.73 -5.03 -5.59
CA SER A 138 -3.15 -4.85 -5.89
C SER A 138 -3.68 -3.60 -5.20
N PHE A 139 -4.54 -2.85 -5.88
CA PHE A 139 -5.12 -1.63 -5.34
C PHE A 139 -6.45 -1.31 -6.03
N TRP A 140 -7.23 -0.46 -5.39
CA TRP A 140 -8.42 0.12 -5.97
C TRP A 140 -8.11 1.54 -6.44
N VAL A 141 -8.57 1.86 -7.65
CA VAL A 141 -8.45 3.20 -8.21
C VAL A 141 -9.81 3.67 -8.74
N LYS A 142 -10.10 4.95 -8.54
CA LYS A 142 -11.28 5.62 -9.07
C LYS A 142 -10.87 6.98 -9.63
N SER A 143 -11.36 7.32 -10.81
CA SER A 143 -11.15 8.62 -11.42
C SER A 143 -12.48 9.22 -11.85
N SER A 144 -12.58 10.54 -11.81
CA SER A 144 -13.75 11.27 -12.34
C SER A 144 -13.75 11.36 -13.86
N VAL A 145 -12.60 11.10 -14.49
CA VAL A 145 -12.43 11.11 -15.95
C VAL A 145 -11.70 9.86 -16.40
N ALA A 146 -11.95 9.43 -17.63
CA ALA A 146 -11.20 8.33 -18.23
C ALA A 146 -9.76 8.78 -18.48
N GLN A 147 -8.79 8.12 -17.85
CA GLN A 147 -7.38 8.42 -17.99
C GLN A 147 -6.52 7.18 -17.76
N GLN A 148 -5.27 7.24 -18.20
CA GLN A 148 -4.29 6.20 -17.93
C GLN A 148 -3.59 6.48 -16.60
N PHE A 149 -3.34 5.40 -15.85
CA PHE A 149 -2.53 5.43 -14.64
C PHE A 149 -1.25 4.67 -14.87
N GLN A 150 -0.14 5.24 -14.47
CA GLN A 150 1.16 4.57 -14.50
C GLN A 150 1.54 4.13 -13.09
N VAL A 151 1.97 2.88 -12.97
CA VAL A 151 2.53 2.32 -11.73
C VAL A 151 3.99 2.01 -11.96
N ASN A 152 4.85 2.61 -11.15
CA ASN A 152 6.29 2.42 -11.21
C ASN A 152 6.79 1.81 -9.90
N MET A 153 7.64 0.80 -10.01
CA MET A 153 8.44 0.31 -8.91
C MET A 153 9.89 0.73 -9.13
N ARG A 154 10.48 1.40 -8.14
CA ARG A 154 11.87 1.88 -8.20
C ARG A 154 12.65 1.32 -7.02
N LEU A 155 13.86 0.90 -7.29
CA LEU A 155 14.84 0.56 -6.26
C LEU A 155 15.76 1.77 -6.07
N TYR A 156 15.93 2.17 -4.85
CA TYR A 156 16.93 3.18 -4.46
C TYR A 156 18.04 2.44 -3.73
N PRO A 157 19.15 2.11 -4.40
CA PRO A 157 20.29 1.53 -3.71
C PRO A 157 20.80 2.55 -2.68
N ALA A 158 21.23 2.06 -1.52
CA ALA A 158 21.95 2.91 -0.59
C ALA A 158 23.18 3.46 -1.31
N SER A 159 23.28 4.78 -1.41
CA SER A 159 24.52 5.41 -1.84
C SER A 159 25.56 5.11 -0.78
N GLY A 160 26.50 4.22 -1.07
CA GLY A 160 27.68 4.01 -0.30
C GLY A 160 28.64 5.18 -0.46
#